data_bb6c0e682b5663282b35b9e36523cdea
#
_entry.id   bb6c0e682b5663282b35b9e36523cdea
#
_cell.length_a   1.000
_cell.length_b   1.000
_cell.length_c   1.000
_cell.angle_alpha   90.00
_cell.angle_beta   90.00
_cell.angle_gamma   90.00
#
_symmetry.space_group_name_H-M   'P 1'
#
loop_
_entity.id
_entity.type
_entity.pdbx_description
1 polymer ?
#
loop_
_entity_poly.entity_id
_entity_poly.type
_entity_poly.pdbx_seq_one_letter_code
_entity_poly.pdbx_strand_id
1 'polypeptide(L)' 'MFEISKLKELKLPELQEIAEKLSISKFKSLKKLDLVYKILDHQ' A
#
# COMPACT_ATOMS: atom_id res chain seq x y z
N MET A 1 -2.68 2.60 -12.50
CA MET A 1 -3.51 2.45 -11.29
C MET A 1 -3.40 1.05 -10.74
N PHE A 2 -3.49 0.92 -9.45
CA PHE A 2 -3.42 -0.40 -8.80
C PHE A 2 -4.83 -0.94 -8.55
N GLU A 3 -5.01 -2.22 -8.77
CA GLU A 3 -6.25 -2.90 -8.46
C GLU A 3 -6.12 -3.54 -7.09
N ILE A 4 -7.25 -3.62 -6.34
CA ILE A 4 -7.21 -4.19 -5.00
C ILE A 4 -6.73 -5.64 -5.02
N SER A 5 -7.13 -6.42 -6.01
CA SER A 5 -6.70 -7.81 -6.12
C SER A 5 -5.18 -7.91 -6.31
N LYS A 6 -4.61 -7.01 -7.10
CA LYS A 6 -3.16 -6.97 -7.32
C LYS A 6 -2.42 -6.59 -6.04
N LEU A 7 -2.93 -5.58 -5.35
CA LEU A 7 -2.30 -5.15 -4.10
C LEU A 7 -2.35 -6.23 -3.04
N LYS A 8 -3.44 -6.97 -2.97
CA LYS A 8 -3.56 -8.05 -1.99
C LYS A 8 -2.60 -9.20 -2.26
N GLU A 9 -2.18 -9.39 -3.50
CA GLU A 9 -1.21 -10.41 -3.85
C GLU A 9 0.21 -10.03 -3.49
N LEU A 10 0.48 -8.76 -3.30
CA LEU A 10 1.81 -8.29 -2.96
C LEU A 10 2.14 -8.56 -1.48
N LYS A 11 3.43 -8.70 -1.22
CA LYS A 11 3.88 -8.88 0.15
C LYS A 11 4.04 -7.51 0.83
N LEU A 12 4.10 -7.53 2.15
CA LEU A 12 4.19 -6.30 2.93
C LEU A 12 5.32 -5.36 2.48
N PRO A 13 6.56 -5.84 2.27
CA PRO A 13 7.63 -4.95 1.81
C PRO A 13 7.32 -4.26 0.49
N GLU A 14 6.66 -4.97 -0.42
CA GLU A 14 6.30 -4.39 -1.71
C GLU A 14 5.25 -3.29 -1.55
N LEU A 15 4.29 -3.52 -0.68
CA LEU A 15 3.26 -2.52 -0.40
C LEU A 15 3.86 -1.28 0.26
N GLN A 16 4.81 -1.48 1.16
CA GLN A 16 5.50 -0.37 1.80
C GLN A 16 6.26 0.47 0.78
N GLU A 17 6.89 -0.19 -0.17
CA GLU A 17 7.60 0.51 -1.23
C GLU A 17 6.68 1.37 -2.08
N ILE A 18 5.52 0.84 -2.44
CA ILE A 18 4.52 1.59 -3.19
C ILE A 18 4.02 2.78 -2.37
N ALA A 19 3.75 2.55 -1.10
CA ALA A 19 3.29 3.60 -0.20
C ALA A 19 4.32 4.73 -0.10
N GLU A 20 5.60 4.38 -0.05
CA GLU A 20 6.66 5.36 -0.01
C GLU A 20 6.66 6.21 -1.28
N LYS A 21 6.49 5.58 -2.43
CA LYS A 21 6.44 6.31 -3.70
C LYS A 21 5.26 7.26 -3.78
N LEU A 22 4.17 6.91 -3.12
CA LEU A 22 2.97 7.75 -3.07
C LEU A 22 3.03 8.78 -1.95
N SER A 23 4.13 8.82 -1.22
CA SER A 23 4.31 9.75 -0.10
C SER A 23 3.29 9.59 1.01
N ILE A 24 2.88 8.34 1.24
CA ILE A 24 1.95 8.04 2.33
C ILE A 24 2.70 8.09 3.66
N SER A 25 2.20 8.90 4.59
CA SER A 25 2.81 9.03 5.91
C SER A 25 2.54 7.80 6.78
N LYS A 26 3.51 7.47 7.63
CA LYS A 26 3.36 6.41 8.64
C LYS A 26 3.02 5.04 8.06
N PHE A 27 3.37 4.81 6.80
CA PHE A 27 3.05 3.53 6.16
C PHE A 27 3.72 2.34 6.86
N LYS A 28 4.84 2.56 7.53
CA LYS A 28 5.56 1.49 8.20
C LYS A 28 4.83 0.93 9.41
N SER A 29 3.92 1.69 9.98
CA SER A 29 3.14 1.24 11.14
C SER A 29 1.81 0.62 10.73
N LEU A 30 1.49 0.60 9.46
CA LEU A 30 0.24 0.05 8.95
C LEU A 30 0.37 -1.43 8.67
N LYS A 31 -0.74 -2.14 8.83
CA LYS A 31 -0.82 -3.55 8.45
C LYS A 31 -1.03 -3.66 6.95
N LYS A 32 -0.87 -4.88 6.42
CA LYS A 32 -1.00 -5.12 4.99
C LYS A 32 -2.33 -4.59 4.43
N LEU A 33 -3.44 -4.94 5.07
CA LEU A 33 -4.75 -4.49 4.59
C LEU A 33 -4.88 -2.97 4.64
N ASP A 34 -4.37 -2.37 5.70
CA ASP A 34 -4.41 -0.92 5.82
C ASP A 34 -3.59 -0.26 4.73
N LEU A 35 -2.42 -0.84 4.41
CA LEU A 35 -1.60 -0.33 3.31
C LEU A 35 -2.33 -0.43 1.98
N VAL A 36 -2.99 -1.55 1.73
CA VAL A 36 -3.75 -1.73 0.49
C VAL A 36 -4.79 -0.63 0.36
N TYR A 37 -5.56 -0.39 1.41
CA TYR A 37 -6.59 0.64 1.36
C TYR A 37 -6.01 2.04 1.24
N LYS A 38 -4.91 2.32 1.92
CA LYS A 38 -4.25 3.62 1.80
C LYS A 38 -3.74 3.87 0.39
N ILE A 39 -3.16 2.86 -0.22
CA ILE A 39 -2.67 2.98 -1.60
C ILE A 39 -3.83 3.26 -2.55
N LEU A 40 -4.94 2.54 -2.39
CA LEU A 40 -6.11 2.77 -3.21
C LEU A 40 -6.67 4.18 -3.03
N ASP A 41 -6.65 4.66 -1.82
CA ASP A 41 -7.15 5.99 -1.49
C ASP A 41 -6.29 7.10 -2.09
N HIS A 42 -4.99 6.83 -2.24
CA HIS A 42 -4.03 7.83 -2.71
C HIS A 42 -3.78 7.82 -4.22
N GLN A 43 -4.23 6.80 -4.90
CA GLN A 43 -4.01 6.78 -6.35
C GLN A 43 -4.99 7.64 -7.13
#